data_983641f19c632dc19981e179620ae64f
#
_entry.id   983641f19c632dc19981e179620ae64f
#
_cell.length_a   1.000
_cell.length_b   1.000
_cell.length_c   1.000
_cell.angle_alpha   90.00
_cell.angle_beta   90.00
_cell.angle_gamma   90.00
#
_symmetry.space_group_name_H-M   'P 1'
#
loop_
_entity.id
_entity.type
_entity.pdbx_description
1 polymer ?
#
loop_
_entity_poly.entity_id
_entity_poly.type
_entity_poly.pdbx_seq_one_letter_code
_entity_poly.pdbx_strand_id
1 'polypeptide(L)'
;MEITYILKIWWMENLSVDHLLGIKFLNQNDLELIFETADNFKQVINRPIKKVPSLRDITIANLFFENSTRTKLSFELAEKRLSADVLNFSSSQSSVNKGESLIDTVNNILSMKVDMVVIRHSNPGAPQLLSEKVNATIINAGDGAHEHPTQALLDSYSMRQEIGDLRNKNILIVGDIIHSRVALSNIFALQLQGANIKVCGPNTLIPKYLRDFGVKVETNLDKALEWCDVANMLRLQNERMSDSFFPSVREYKKHFGLTMERLDKINKKIVIMHPGPINRGVEITSEVADSNNSIILEQVENGVAIRMAVIYLLAKKNFDRWI
;
A
#
# COMPACT_ATOMS: atom_id res chain seq x y z
N MET A 1 -2.14 15.74 36.23
CA MET A 1 -2.01 14.36 35.73
C MET A 1 -2.12 14.28 34.19
N GLU A 2 -2.86 15.14 33.52
CA GLU A 2 -3.02 15.16 32.05
C GLU A 2 -1.77 15.68 31.27
N ILE A 3 -1.03 16.64 31.83
CA ILE A 3 0.18 17.19 31.16
C ILE A 3 1.29 16.16 31.07
N THR A 4 1.39 15.23 32.02
CA THR A 4 2.41 14.17 32.03
C THR A 4 2.12 13.08 30.99
N TYR A 5 0.86 12.89 30.58
CA TYR A 5 0.47 11.96 29.53
C TYR A 5 0.78 12.51 28.13
N ILE A 6 0.57 13.83 27.95
CA ILE A 6 0.88 14.53 26.68
C ILE A 6 2.39 14.59 26.45
N LEU A 7 3.20 14.78 27.51
CA LEU A 7 4.67 14.79 27.39
C LEU A 7 5.29 13.40 27.13
N LYS A 8 4.61 12.31 27.53
CA LYS A 8 5.07 10.93 27.24
C LYS A 8 4.98 10.56 25.75
N ILE A 9 4.10 11.23 25.00
CA ILE A 9 3.94 11.01 23.54
C ILE A 9 5.08 11.67 22.72
N TRP A 10 5.79 12.65 23.28
CA TRP A 10 6.86 13.38 22.58
C TRP A 10 8.23 12.70 22.62
N TRP A 11 8.42 11.65 23.43
CA TRP A 11 9.63 10.83 23.48
C TRP A 11 9.42 9.50 22.74
N MET A 12 8.46 9.43 21.85
CA MET A 12 8.13 8.21 21.14
C MET A 12 9.11 7.96 19.99
N GLU A 13 9.50 6.73 19.99
CA GLU A 13 10.31 5.94 19.10
C GLU A 13 10.32 6.42 17.66
N ASN A 14 11.51 6.43 17.08
CA ASN A 14 11.70 6.59 15.64
C ASN A 14 11.43 5.25 14.96
N LEU A 15 11.10 5.28 13.68
CA LEU A 15 11.05 4.06 12.88
C LEU A 15 12.38 3.31 12.97
N SER A 16 12.34 1.98 12.96
CA SER A 16 13.57 1.15 12.96
C SER A 16 14.36 1.30 11.66
N VAL A 17 13.72 1.75 10.58
CA VAL A 17 14.28 1.88 9.22
C VAL A 17 14.51 3.33 8.82
N ASP A 18 15.53 3.60 7.98
CA ASP A 18 15.81 4.94 7.41
C ASP A 18 15.10 5.19 6.07
N HIS A 19 14.63 4.12 5.44
CA HIS A 19 13.91 4.11 4.17
C HIS A 19 12.69 3.21 4.28
N LEU A 20 11.62 3.47 3.53
CA LEU A 20 10.52 2.52 3.39
C LEU A 20 10.65 1.74 2.08
N LEU A 21 11.42 0.66 2.08
CA LEU A 21 11.68 -0.15 0.89
C LEU A 21 10.69 -1.30 0.71
N GLY A 22 10.18 -1.86 1.81
CA GLY A 22 9.23 -2.95 1.84
C GLY A 22 8.68 -3.18 3.25
N ILE A 23 7.57 -3.88 3.36
CA ILE A 23 7.00 -4.28 4.66
C ILE A 23 7.90 -5.27 5.39
N LYS A 24 8.61 -6.12 4.65
CA LYS A 24 9.54 -7.13 5.23
C LYS A 24 10.65 -6.54 6.10
N PHE A 25 10.92 -5.25 6.00
CA PHE A 25 11.95 -4.56 6.79
C PHE A 25 11.38 -3.90 8.06
N LEU A 26 10.06 -3.81 8.18
CA LEU A 26 9.37 -3.24 9.34
C LEU A 26 9.15 -4.31 10.41
N ASN A 27 9.06 -3.87 11.65
CA ASN A 27 8.62 -4.67 12.78
C ASN A 27 7.21 -4.23 13.26
N GLN A 28 6.67 -4.90 14.27
CA GLN A 28 5.34 -4.61 14.78
C GLN A 28 5.26 -3.19 15.40
N ASN A 29 6.31 -2.73 16.08
CA ASN A 29 6.33 -1.38 16.68
C ASN A 29 6.33 -0.30 15.60
N ASP A 30 7.02 -0.51 14.47
CA ASP A 30 6.95 0.41 13.33
C ASP A 30 5.53 0.53 12.78
N LEU A 31 4.80 -0.60 12.67
CA LEU A 31 3.42 -0.59 12.21
C LEU A 31 2.51 0.19 13.18
N GLU A 32 2.62 -0.08 14.48
CA GLU A 32 1.83 0.64 15.49
C GLU A 32 2.11 2.14 15.45
N LEU A 33 3.38 2.53 15.40
CA LEU A 33 3.78 3.94 15.32
C LEU A 33 3.23 4.63 14.06
N ILE A 34 3.28 3.95 12.91
CA ILE A 34 2.70 4.47 11.66
C ILE A 34 1.19 4.64 11.79
N PHE A 35 0.49 3.66 12.38
CA PHE A 35 -0.97 3.69 12.50
C PHE A 35 -1.43 4.77 13.50
N GLU A 36 -0.79 4.89 14.66
CA GLU A 36 -1.08 5.96 15.63
C GLU A 36 -0.82 7.35 15.02
N THR A 37 0.26 7.50 14.26
CA THR A 37 0.55 8.75 13.56
C THR A 37 -0.48 9.03 12.46
N ALA A 38 -0.94 7.99 11.76
CA ALA A 38 -1.99 8.11 10.74
C ALA A 38 -3.35 8.50 11.35
N ASP A 39 -3.70 8.01 12.56
CA ASP A 39 -4.90 8.42 13.29
C ASP A 39 -4.89 9.93 13.56
N ASN A 40 -3.74 10.48 13.98
CA ASN A 40 -3.58 11.92 14.18
C ASN A 40 -3.74 12.70 12.86
N PHE A 41 -3.15 12.24 11.77
CA PHE A 41 -3.29 12.88 10.45
C PHE A 41 -4.70 12.71 9.87
N LYS A 42 -5.39 11.60 10.15
CA LYS A 42 -6.80 11.44 9.77
C LYS A 42 -7.69 12.51 10.40
N GLN A 43 -7.43 12.87 11.66
CA GLN A 43 -8.11 14.02 12.30
C GLN A 43 -7.79 15.34 11.58
N VAL A 44 -6.53 15.56 11.17
CA VAL A 44 -6.12 16.77 10.42
C VAL A 44 -6.84 16.84 9.07
N ILE A 45 -6.94 15.74 8.35
CA ILE A 45 -7.60 15.66 7.04
C ILE A 45 -9.08 16.08 7.12
N ASN A 46 -9.72 15.83 8.24
CA ASN A 46 -11.13 16.14 8.48
C ASN A 46 -11.39 17.57 9.02
N ARG A 47 -10.32 18.38 9.24
CA ARG A 47 -10.45 19.78 9.66
C ARG A 47 -10.75 20.71 8.48
N PRO A 48 -11.29 21.90 8.71
CA PRO A 48 -11.40 22.93 7.67
C PRO A 48 -10.04 23.28 7.05
N ILE A 49 -9.00 23.45 7.88
CA ILE A 49 -7.60 23.66 7.46
C ILE A 49 -6.89 22.30 7.51
N LYS A 50 -6.68 21.71 6.33
CA LYS A 50 -6.15 20.35 6.16
C LYS A 50 -4.62 20.31 5.99
N LYS A 51 -3.91 21.39 6.36
CA LYS A 51 -2.45 21.50 6.29
C LYS A 51 -1.85 21.64 7.68
N VAL A 52 -0.65 21.07 7.82
CA VAL A 52 0.22 21.23 8.99
C VAL A 52 1.63 21.60 8.53
N PRO A 53 2.33 22.50 9.23
CA PRO A 53 3.65 23.00 8.81
C PRO A 53 4.81 22.08 9.20
N SER A 54 4.55 20.76 9.25
CA SER A 54 5.51 19.79 9.80
C SER A 54 6.74 19.55 8.95
N LEU A 55 6.67 19.79 7.63
CA LEU A 55 7.76 19.56 6.68
C LEU A 55 8.04 20.79 5.83
N ARG A 56 7.98 21.98 6.42
CA ARG A 56 8.46 23.19 5.76
C ARG A 56 9.95 23.05 5.44
N ASP A 57 10.37 23.53 4.29
CA ASP A 57 11.76 23.49 3.82
C ASP A 57 12.30 22.08 3.51
N ILE A 58 11.45 21.04 3.55
CA ILE A 58 11.76 19.68 3.07
C ILE A 58 11.26 19.56 1.64
N THR A 59 12.14 19.17 0.73
CA THR A 59 11.81 18.94 -0.68
C THR A 59 11.71 17.46 -0.99
N ILE A 60 10.59 17.03 -1.57
CA ILE A 60 10.30 15.63 -1.90
C ILE A 60 10.13 15.49 -3.40
N ALA A 61 10.87 14.56 -4.03
CA ALA A 61 10.75 14.24 -5.44
C ALA A 61 9.92 12.96 -5.66
N ASN A 62 8.84 13.08 -6.41
CA ASN A 62 8.01 11.97 -6.86
C ASN A 62 8.50 11.46 -8.22
N LEU A 63 9.22 10.33 -8.22
CA LEU A 63 9.83 9.72 -9.41
C LEU A 63 9.01 8.51 -9.88
N PHE A 64 8.07 8.75 -10.80
CA PHE A 64 7.18 7.72 -11.32
C PHE A 64 7.62 7.25 -12.70
N PHE A 65 8.40 6.17 -12.75
CA PHE A 65 8.83 5.50 -13.98
C PHE A 65 7.78 4.51 -14.52
N GLU A 66 6.80 4.13 -13.69
CA GLU A 66 5.61 3.35 -14.07
C GLU A 66 4.36 4.19 -13.82
N ASN A 67 3.41 4.18 -14.75
CA ASN A 67 2.19 4.96 -14.65
C ASN A 67 1.34 4.59 -13.42
N SER A 68 0.96 5.58 -12.64
CA SER A 68 0.02 5.43 -11.52
C SER A 68 -0.59 6.77 -11.10
N THR A 69 -1.78 7.04 -11.57
CA THR A 69 -2.49 8.29 -11.26
C THR A 69 -2.82 8.41 -9.77
N ARG A 70 -3.44 7.39 -9.18
CA ARG A 70 -3.88 7.43 -7.78
C ARG A 70 -2.72 7.49 -6.80
N THR A 71 -1.70 6.64 -6.95
CA THR A 71 -0.56 6.63 -6.04
C THR A 71 0.17 7.95 -6.08
N LYS A 72 0.41 8.50 -7.29
CA LYS A 72 1.06 9.80 -7.46
C LYS A 72 0.25 10.93 -6.79
N LEU A 73 -1.04 11.03 -7.11
CA LEU A 73 -1.91 12.06 -6.52
C LEU A 73 -2.01 11.95 -5.00
N SER A 74 -2.04 10.74 -4.46
CA SER A 74 -2.13 10.52 -3.03
C SER A 74 -0.84 10.90 -2.29
N PHE A 75 0.35 10.61 -2.86
CA PHE A 75 1.62 11.08 -2.32
C PHE A 75 1.71 12.60 -2.40
N GLU A 76 1.49 13.18 -3.58
CA GLU A 76 1.51 14.63 -3.77
C GLU A 76 0.57 15.37 -2.80
N LEU A 77 -0.63 14.81 -2.56
CA LEU A 77 -1.57 15.40 -1.61
C LEU A 77 -1.07 15.29 -0.17
N ALA A 78 -0.50 14.15 0.22
CA ALA A 78 0.07 13.94 1.55
C ALA A 78 1.22 14.92 1.83
N GLU A 79 2.14 15.07 0.88
CA GLU A 79 3.28 15.98 0.94
C GLU A 79 2.83 17.43 1.07
N LYS A 80 1.90 17.89 0.22
CA LYS A 80 1.32 19.23 0.29
C LYS A 80 0.59 19.51 1.59
N ARG A 81 -0.04 18.51 2.20
CA ARG A 81 -0.69 18.64 3.51
C ARG A 81 0.31 18.77 4.66
N LEU A 82 1.48 18.18 4.51
CA LEU A 82 2.61 18.35 5.44
C LEU A 82 3.39 19.63 5.21
N SER A 83 3.04 20.44 4.19
CA SER A 83 3.73 21.67 3.77
C SER A 83 5.12 21.44 3.17
N ALA A 84 5.41 20.24 2.64
CA ALA A 84 6.64 19.99 1.91
C ALA A 84 6.60 20.61 0.51
N ASP A 85 7.79 20.93 -0.04
CA ASP A 85 7.97 21.29 -1.44
C ASP A 85 7.98 20.02 -2.30
N VAL A 86 7.22 20.02 -3.39
CA VAL A 86 6.97 18.80 -4.18
C VAL A 86 7.46 18.97 -5.61
N LEU A 87 8.36 18.08 -6.02
CA LEU A 87 8.81 17.95 -7.40
C LEU A 87 8.22 16.68 -8.02
N ASN A 88 7.50 16.82 -9.12
CA ASN A 88 6.92 15.69 -9.84
C ASN A 88 7.68 15.40 -11.13
N PHE A 89 8.18 14.17 -11.25
CA PHE A 89 8.82 13.65 -12.44
C PHE A 89 7.96 12.54 -13.06
N SER A 90 7.91 12.51 -14.39
CA SER A 90 7.26 11.44 -15.15
C SER A 90 8.16 11.05 -16.34
N SER A 91 8.42 9.76 -16.46
CA SER A 91 9.34 9.21 -17.48
C SER A 91 8.89 9.44 -18.92
N SER A 92 7.58 9.62 -19.17
CA SER A 92 7.04 9.83 -20.52
C SER A 92 7.51 11.13 -21.19
N GLN A 93 8.11 12.05 -20.44
CA GLN A 93 8.60 13.36 -20.92
C GLN A 93 10.10 13.61 -20.63
N SER A 94 10.86 12.59 -20.23
CA SER A 94 12.20 12.77 -19.66
C SER A 94 13.34 12.27 -20.54
N SER A 95 14.55 12.74 -20.22
CA SER A 95 15.84 12.34 -20.79
C SER A 95 16.22 10.86 -20.56
N VAL A 96 15.47 10.10 -19.75
CA VAL A 96 15.63 8.64 -19.61
C VAL A 96 15.56 7.94 -20.98
N ASN A 97 14.76 8.46 -21.90
CA ASN A 97 14.72 8.01 -23.30
C ASN A 97 16.02 8.26 -24.09
N LYS A 98 17.01 8.97 -23.50
CA LYS A 98 18.32 9.25 -24.11
C LYS A 98 19.44 8.34 -23.60
N GLY A 99 19.11 7.27 -22.83
CA GLY A 99 20.08 6.30 -22.32
C GLY A 99 20.72 6.66 -20.98
N GLU A 100 20.19 7.64 -20.26
CA GLU A 100 20.64 7.99 -18.89
C GLU A 100 20.27 6.85 -17.91
N SER A 101 21.20 6.50 -17.01
CA SER A 101 20.92 5.49 -15.98
C SER A 101 19.97 6.00 -14.89
N LEU A 102 19.27 5.09 -14.21
CA LEU A 102 18.41 5.44 -13.06
C LEU A 102 19.18 6.25 -12.01
N ILE A 103 20.41 5.83 -11.70
CA ILE A 103 21.24 6.48 -10.68
C ILE A 103 21.61 7.90 -11.11
N ASP A 104 22.01 8.10 -12.37
CA ASP A 104 22.38 9.43 -12.89
C ASP A 104 21.17 10.36 -12.87
N THR A 105 20.01 9.88 -13.31
CA THR A 105 18.77 10.66 -13.27
C THR A 105 18.44 11.12 -11.83
N VAL A 106 18.54 10.19 -10.86
CA VAL A 106 18.26 10.53 -9.46
C VAL A 106 19.31 11.49 -8.90
N ASN A 107 20.60 11.28 -9.16
CA ASN A 107 21.66 12.17 -8.71
C ASN A 107 21.50 13.60 -9.27
N ASN A 108 21.09 13.74 -10.54
CA ASN A 108 20.79 15.04 -11.13
C ASN A 108 19.65 15.76 -10.38
N ILE A 109 18.60 15.02 -9.98
CA ILE A 109 17.49 15.56 -9.21
C ILE A 109 17.95 15.93 -7.78
N LEU A 110 18.72 15.07 -7.12
CA LEU A 110 19.23 15.32 -5.77
C LEU A 110 20.20 16.52 -5.72
N SER A 111 20.89 16.83 -6.82
CA SER A 111 21.74 18.03 -6.93
C SER A 111 20.95 19.34 -6.79
N MET A 112 19.62 19.32 -6.96
CA MET A 112 18.71 20.43 -6.70
C MET A 112 18.28 20.54 -5.21
N LYS A 113 19.00 19.86 -4.30
CA LYS A 113 18.74 19.85 -2.85
C LYS A 113 17.42 19.19 -2.49
N VAL A 114 17.13 18.03 -3.10
CA VAL A 114 16.01 17.17 -2.73
C VAL A 114 16.41 16.30 -1.54
N ASP A 115 15.55 16.22 -0.54
CA ASP A 115 15.79 15.50 0.73
C ASP A 115 15.25 14.08 0.69
N MET A 116 14.08 13.88 0.07
CA MET A 116 13.39 12.59 0.01
C MET A 116 12.97 12.25 -1.41
N VAL A 117 12.97 10.95 -1.71
CA VAL A 117 12.54 10.42 -3.02
C VAL A 117 11.45 9.38 -2.84
N VAL A 118 10.30 9.63 -3.43
CA VAL A 118 9.23 8.65 -3.59
C VAL A 118 9.38 8.03 -4.98
N ILE A 119 9.71 6.75 -5.05
CA ILE A 119 9.95 6.09 -6.33
C ILE A 119 8.95 4.98 -6.63
N ARG A 120 8.45 4.96 -7.88
CA ARG A 120 7.70 3.85 -8.47
C ARG A 120 8.39 3.38 -9.74
N HIS A 121 8.73 2.10 -9.81
CA HIS A 121 9.50 1.53 -10.90
C HIS A 121 8.94 0.17 -11.37
N SER A 122 9.12 -0.15 -12.65
CA SER A 122 8.70 -1.44 -13.20
C SER A 122 9.60 -2.61 -12.78
N ASN A 123 10.89 -2.33 -12.49
CA ASN A 123 11.84 -3.37 -12.09
C ASN A 123 11.84 -3.53 -10.56
N PRO A 124 11.69 -4.77 -10.06
CA PRO A 124 11.87 -5.08 -8.64
C PRO A 124 13.27 -4.69 -8.15
N GLY A 125 13.37 -4.18 -6.92
CA GLY A 125 14.64 -3.83 -6.30
C GLY A 125 15.18 -2.43 -6.66
N ALA A 126 14.56 -1.68 -7.57
CA ALA A 126 15.00 -0.32 -7.91
C ALA A 126 15.06 0.63 -6.69
N PRO A 127 14.07 0.64 -5.76
CA PRO A 127 14.17 1.43 -4.53
C PRO A 127 15.32 0.99 -3.63
N GLN A 128 15.59 -0.32 -3.53
CA GLN A 128 16.71 -0.88 -2.76
C GLN A 128 18.03 -0.39 -3.31
N LEU A 129 18.22 -0.52 -4.64
CA LEU A 129 19.43 -0.03 -5.30
C LEU A 129 19.68 1.46 -5.02
N LEU A 130 18.65 2.28 -5.07
CA LEU A 130 18.79 3.72 -4.78
C LEU A 130 19.17 3.97 -3.34
N SER A 131 18.57 3.28 -2.37
CA SER A 131 18.90 3.47 -0.95
C SER A 131 20.37 3.20 -0.61
N GLU A 132 21.04 2.37 -1.41
CA GLU A 132 22.45 2.04 -1.27
C GLU A 132 23.40 2.99 -2.02
N LYS A 133 22.89 3.74 -3.00
CA LYS A 133 23.72 4.51 -3.95
C LYS A 133 23.57 6.03 -3.85
N VAL A 134 22.50 6.51 -3.21
CA VAL A 134 22.22 7.95 -3.15
C VAL A 134 22.00 8.41 -1.70
N ASN A 135 22.32 9.66 -1.45
CA ASN A 135 22.14 10.27 -0.13
C ASN A 135 20.79 10.99 -0.04
N ALA A 136 19.71 10.20 0.04
CA ALA A 136 18.34 10.69 0.25
C ALA A 136 17.49 9.62 0.91
N THR A 137 16.43 10.02 1.60
CA THR A 137 15.44 9.07 2.13
C THR A 137 14.58 8.50 1.00
N ILE A 138 14.53 7.18 0.87
CA ILE A 138 13.80 6.49 -0.21
C ILE A 138 12.49 5.89 0.29
N ILE A 139 11.40 6.17 -0.44
CA ILE A 139 10.07 5.59 -0.20
C ILE A 139 9.64 4.82 -1.45
N ASN A 140 9.42 3.51 -1.30
CA ASN A 140 8.92 2.65 -2.36
C ASN A 140 7.40 2.86 -2.57
N ALA A 141 7.03 3.43 -3.72
CA ALA A 141 5.64 3.60 -4.16
C ALA A 141 5.16 2.46 -5.09
N GLY A 142 5.90 1.35 -5.11
CA GLY A 142 5.64 0.12 -5.84
C GLY A 142 6.71 -0.22 -6.87
N ASP A 143 7.33 -1.39 -6.74
CA ASP A 143 8.39 -1.87 -7.62
C ASP A 143 8.06 -3.25 -8.23
N GLY A 144 7.90 -3.31 -9.53
CA GLY A 144 7.59 -4.52 -10.28
C GLY A 144 6.40 -5.31 -9.72
N ALA A 145 6.58 -6.61 -9.51
CA ALA A 145 5.68 -7.50 -8.78
C ALA A 145 6.15 -7.77 -7.33
N HIS A 146 7.11 -6.98 -6.82
CA HIS A 146 7.78 -7.22 -5.54
C HIS A 146 6.98 -6.64 -4.36
N GLU A 147 7.04 -5.32 -4.10
CA GLU A 147 6.33 -4.72 -2.97
C GLU A 147 5.66 -3.38 -3.29
N HIS A 148 4.63 -3.05 -2.52
CA HIS A 148 3.99 -1.74 -2.45
C HIS A 148 3.68 -1.42 -0.97
N PRO A 149 4.68 -1.07 -0.16
CA PRO A 149 4.54 -1.02 1.29
C PRO A 149 3.43 -0.08 1.76
N THR A 150 3.32 1.14 1.19
CA THR A 150 2.25 2.07 1.60
C THR A 150 0.84 1.58 1.25
N GLN A 151 0.69 0.66 0.27
CA GLN A 151 -0.60 0.03 0.00
C GLN A 151 -0.94 -1.00 1.08
N ALA A 152 0.00 -1.85 1.47
CA ALA A 152 -0.23 -2.82 2.53
C ALA A 152 -0.50 -2.15 3.89
N LEU A 153 0.21 -1.06 4.18
CA LEU A 153 -0.04 -0.26 5.39
C LEU A 153 -1.45 0.31 5.40
N LEU A 154 -1.90 0.94 4.30
CA LEU A 154 -3.26 1.49 4.25
C LEU A 154 -4.34 0.41 4.26
N ASP A 155 -4.09 -0.74 3.62
CA ASP A 155 -5.02 -1.87 3.64
C ASP A 155 -5.17 -2.42 5.06
N SER A 156 -4.06 -2.71 5.75
CA SER A 156 -4.07 -3.17 7.14
C SER A 156 -4.69 -2.14 8.10
N TYR A 157 -4.38 -0.87 7.93
CA TYR A 157 -4.97 0.22 8.70
C TYR A 157 -6.49 0.28 8.49
N SER A 158 -6.96 0.16 7.25
CA SER A 158 -8.40 0.15 6.93
C SER A 158 -9.11 -1.06 7.53
N MET A 159 -8.47 -2.24 7.49
CA MET A 159 -9.00 -3.44 8.18
C MET A 159 -9.14 -3.19 9.68
N ARG A 160 -8.13 -2.62 10.34
CA ARG A 160 -8.16 -2.32 11.78
C ARG A 160 -9.24 -1.31 12.15
N GLN A 161 -9.50 -0.33 11.30
CA GLN A 161 -10.61 0.62 11.54
C GLN A 161 -11.98 -0.06 11.55
N GLU A 162 -12.18 -1.10 10.74
CA GLU A 162 -13.45 -1.80 10.61
C GLU A 162 -13.65 -2.95 11.60
N ILE A 163 -12.63 -3.75 11.84
CA ILE A 163 -12.76 -5.00 12.61
C ILE A 163 -11.84 -5.07 13.85
N GLY A 164 -11.12 -3.98 14.16
CA GLY A 164 -10.22 -3.90 15.31
C GLY A 164 -8.90 -4.65 15.11
N ASP A 165 -8.35 -5.20 16.19
CA ASP A 165 -7.09 -5.97 16.16
C ASP A 165 -7.18 -7.13 15.17
N LEU A 166 -6.16 -7.24 14.30
CA LEU A 166 -6.12 -8.28 13.26
C LEU A 166 -5.62 -9.64 13.77
N ARG A 167 -5.13 -9.73 14.99
CA ARG A 167 -4.68 -11.00 15.58
C ARG A 167 -5.80 -12.05 15.53
N ASN A 168 -5.47 -13.21 14.94
CA ASN A 168 -6.40 -14.31 14.72
C ASN A 168 -7.60 -14.00 13.80
N LYS A 169 -7.68 -12.82 13.17
CA LYS A 169 -8.70 -12.54 12.16
C LYS A 169 -8.38 -13.27 10.87
N ASN A 170 -9.41 -13.64 10.15
CA ASN A 170 -9.33 -14.41 8.91
C ASN A 170 -9.35 -13.47 7.70
N ILE A 171 -8.20 -13.27 7.08
CA ILE A 171 -8.06 -12.34 5.94
C ILE A 171 -7.88 -13.14 4.65
N LEU A 172 -8.75 -12.88 3.69
CA LEU A 172 -8.74 -13.49 2.38
C LEU A 172 -8.23 -12.52 1.32
N ILE A 173 -7.25 -12.94 0.53
CA ILE A 173 -6.76 -12.21 -0.64
C ILE A 173 -7.15 -13.00 -1.88
N VAL A 174 -7.93 -12.38 -2.78
CA VAL A 174 -8.52 -13.07 -3.94
C VAL A 174 -7.98 -12.50 -5.25
N GLY A 175 -7.54 -13.37 -6.14
CA GLY A 175 -7.28 -12.99 -7.53
C GLY A 175 -5.91 -13.37 -8.08
N ASP A 176 -5.30 -12.43 -8.79
CA ASP A 176 -3.98 -12.57 -9.40
C ASP A 176 -2.88 -12.31 -8.36
N ILE A 177 -2.45 -13.37 -7.70
CA ILE A 177 -1.43 -13.29 -6.64
C ILE A 177 -0.03 -13.14 -7.21
N ILE A 178 0.27 -13.85 -8.31
CA ILE A 178 1.62 -13.95 -8.87
C ILE A 178 2.14 -12.61 -9.41
N HIS A 179 1.27 -11.80 -10.01
CA HIS A 179 1.63 -10.50 -10.59
C HIS A 179 1.34 -9.32 -9.65
N SER A 180 0.80 -9.61 -8.44
CA SER A 180 0.36 -8.57 -7.51
C SER A 180 1.40 -8.27 -6.44
N ARG A 181 2.13 -7.16 -6.59
CA ARG A 181 2.96 -6.60 -5.51
C ARG A 181 2.16 -6.28 -4.24
N VAL A 182 0.85 -5.99 -4.39
CA VAL A 182 -0.04 -5.72 -3.26
C VAL A 182 -0.30 -6.98 -2.45
N ALA A 183 -0.47 -8.14 -3.10
CA ALA A 183 -0.66 -9.42 -2.40
C ALA A 183 0.51 -9.72 -1.47
N LEU A 184 1.74 -9.64 -1.99
CA LEU A 184 2.94 -9.97 -1.21
C LEU A 184 3.13 -9.02 -0.02
N SER A 185 3.04 -7.70 -0.26
CA SER A 185 3.14 -6.72 0.83
C SER A 185 2.04 -6.88 1.89
N ASN A 186 0.80 -7.18 1.48
CA ASN A 186 -0.28 -7.48 2.43
C ASN A 186 0.01 -8.74 3.25
N ILE A 187 0.53 -9.80 2.63
CA ILE A 187 0.91 -11.01 3.36
C ILE A 187 1.91 -10.68 4.48
N PHE A 188 2.97 -9.94 4.19
CA PHE A 188 3.95 -9.53 5.20
C PHE A 188 3.33 -8.67 6.30
N ALA A 189 2.52 -7.66 5.95
CA ALA A 189 1.88 -6.78 6.92
C ALA A 189 0.90 -7.52 7.84
N LEU A 190 0.15 -8.48 7.30
CA LEU A 190 -0.81 -9.29 8.03
C LEU A 190 -0.13 -10.33 8.94
N GLN A 191 1.00 -10.90 8.49
CA GLN A 191 1.81 -11.79 9.32
C GLN A 191 2.36 -11.08 10.56
N LEU A 192 2.89 -9.86 10.39
CA LEU A 192 3.36 -9.04 11.51
C LEU A 192 2.27 -8.76 12.54
N GLN A 193 1.00 -8.71 12.10
CA GLN A 193 -0.15 -8.46 12.96
C GLN A 193 -0.82 -9.75 13.48
N GLY A 194 -0.27 -10.93 13.18
CA GLY A 194 -0.78 -12.22 13.65
C GLY A 194 -2.12 -12.63 13.05
N ALA A 195 -2.46 -12.16 11.85
CA ALA A 195 -3.67 -12.56 11.14
C ALA A 195 -3.55 -13.96 10.52
N ASN A 196 -4.68 -14.64 10.37
CA ASN A 196 -4.78 -15.86 9.59
C ASN A 196 -4.97 -15.48 8.11
N ILE A 197 -4.08 -15.93 7.23
CA ILE A 197 -4.07 -15.52 5.83
C ILE A 197 -4.45 -16.69 4.94
N LYS A 198 -5.39 -16.45 4.03
CA LYS A 198 -5.73 -17.35 2.94
C LYS A 198 -5.70 -16.61 1.61
N VAL A 199 -5.19 -17.25 0.57
CA VAL A 199 -5.28 -16.74 -0.81
C VAL A 199 -6.26 -17.60 -1.59
N CYS A 200 -7.00 -16.98 -2.51
CA CYS A 200 -7.93 -17.68 -3.39
C CYS A 200 -7.80 -17.17 -4.83
N GLY A 201 -7.73 -18.08 -5.78
CA GLY A 201 -7.64 -17.75 -7.20
C GLY A 201 -7.38 -19.00 -8.05
N PRO A 202 -7.25 -18.85 -9.38
CA PRO A 202 -6.79 -19.91 -10.25
C PRO A 202 -5.43 -20.45 -9.79
N ASN A 203 -5.24 -21.76 -9.78
CA ASN A 203 -3.96 -22.37 -9.37
C ASN A 203 -2.75 -21.83 -10.17
N THR A 204 -2.97 -21.46 -11.41
CA THR A 204 -1.96 -20.86 -12.31
C THR A 204 -1.54 -19.44 -11.88
N LEU A 205 -2.35 -18.76 -11.08
CA LEU A 205 -2.09 -17.42 -10.56
C LEU A 205 -1.67 -17.42 -9.08
N ILE A 206 -1.43 -18.60 -8.48
CA ILE A 206 -0.99 -18.74 -7.08
C ILE A 206 0.43 -19.31 -7.04
N PRO A 207 1.42 -18.54 -6.57
CA PRO A 207 2.79 -19.03 -6.44
C PRO A 207 2.90 -20.19 -5.46
N LYS A 208 3.62 -21.26 -5.84
CA LYS A 208 3.78 -22.47 -5.01
C LYS A 208 4.45 -22.19 -3.66
N TYR A 209 5.40 -21.24 -3.63
CA TYR A 209 6.16 -20.88 -2.44
C TYR A 209 5.33 -20.21 -1.32
N LEU A 210 4.11 -19.76 -1.59
CA LEU A 210 3.28 -19.12 -0.56
C LEU A 210 2.96 -20.05 0.61
N ARG A 211 2.94 -21.36 0.39
CA ARG A 211 2.75 -22.35 1.45
C ARG A 211 3.89 -22.33 2.46
N ASP A 212 5.10 -22.05 2.00
CA ASP A 212 6.30 -21.97 2.84
C ASP A 212 6.26 -20.74 3.75
N PHE A 213 5.47 -19.72 3.38
CA PHE A 213 5.16 -18.55 4.21
C PHE A 213 3.97 -18.77 5.17
N GLY A 214 3.46 -20.00 5.34
CA GLY A 214 2.32 -20.28 6.19
C GLY A 214 0.97 -19.80 5.65
N VAL A 215 0.91 -19.36 4.39
CA VAL A 215 -0.33 -18.90 3.74
C VAL A 215 -1.15 -20.10 3.26
N LYS A 216 -2.42 -20.17 3.65
CA LYS A 216 -3.34 -21.22 3.17
C LYS A 216 -3.85 -20.88 1.78
N VAL A 217 -3.98 -21.90 0.94
CA VAL A 217 -4.50 -21.77 -0.43
C VAL A 217 -5.87 -22.42 -0.53
N GLU A 218 -6.82 -21.71 -1.12
CA GLU A 218 -8.16 -22.20 -1.46
C GLU A 218 -8.44 -21.90 -2.95
N THR A 219 -9.09 -22.81 -3.64
CA THR A 219 -9.45 -22.64 -5.06
C THR A 219 -10.96 -22.48 -5.27
N ASN A 220 -11.74 -22.63 -4.20
CA ASN A 220 -13.17 -22.41 -4.20
C ASN A 220 -13.48 -21.09 -3.47
N LEU A 221 -13.95 -20.09 -4.21
CA LEU A 221 -14.22 -18.76 -3.67
C LEU A 221 -15.33 -18.80 -2.61
N ASP A 222 -16.40 -19.57 -2.80
CA ASP A 222 -17.51 -19.60 -1.85
C ASP A 222 -17.05 -20.13 -0.47
N LYS A 223 -16.27 -21.21 -0.44
CA LYS A 223 -15.65 -21.72 0.79
C LYS A 223 -14.68 -20.75 1.44
N ALA A 224 -13.95 -19.98 0.61
CA ALA A 224 -13.02 -19.00 1.11
C ALA A 224 -13.73 -17.80 1.74
N LEU A 225 -14.85 -17.36 1.16
CA LEU A 225 -15.68 -16.27 1.67
C LEU A 225 -16.41 -16.65 2.98
N GLU A 226 -16.91 -17.89 3.11
CA GLU A 226 -17.50 -18.38 4.37
C GLU A 226 -16.52 -18.33 5.53
N TRP A 227 -15.23 -18.50 5.25
CA TRP A 227 -14.19 -18.52 6.27
C TRP A 227 -13.74 -17.12 6.68
N CYS A 228 -13.67 -16.14 5.75
CA CYS A 228 -12.99 -14.86 5.98
C CYS A 228 -13.84 -13.83 6.73
N ASP A 229 -13.16 -12.92 7.45
CA ASP A 229 -13.74 -11.71 8.04
C ASP A 229 -13.57 -10.50 7.08
N VAL A 230 -12.48 -10.50 6.31
CA VAL A 230 -12.18 -9.51 5.27
C VAL A 230 -11.82 -10.22 3.98
N ALA A 231 -12.36 -9.75 2.85
CA ALA A 231 -11.99 -10.17 1.51
C ALA A 231 -11.35 -9.00 0.75
N ASN A 232 -10.05 -9.08 0.50
CA ASN A 232 -9.32 -8.12 -0.33
C ASN A 232 -9.25 -8.66 -1.76
N MET A 233 -10.10 -8.07 -2.65
CA MET A 233 -10.21 -8.47 -4.04
C MET A 233 -9.13 -7.79 -4.87
N LEU A 234 -8.26 -8.57 -5.50
CA LEU A 234 -7.18 -8.02 -6.33
C LEU A 234 -7.64 -7.79 -7.77
N ARG A 235 -7.09 -6.76 -8.37
CA ARG A 235 -7.26 -6.49 -9.80
C ARG A 235 -6.62 -7.59 -10.64
N LEU A 236 -7.33 -8.07 -11.65
CA LEU A 236 -6.76 -8.93 -12.69
C LEU A 236 -5.85 -8.09 -13.59
N GLN A 237 -4.54 -8.41 -13.64
CA GLN A 237 -3.53 -7.58 -14.30
C GLN A 237 -3.24 -8.07 -15.72
N ASN A 238 -4.23 -7.99 -16.61
CA ASN A 238 -4.11 -8.46 -18.00
C ASN A 238 -2.89 -7.88 -18.74
N GLU A 239 -2.50 -6.64 -18.40
CA GLU A 239 -1.34 -5.97 -18.99
C GLU A 239 0.02 -6.56 -18.59
N ARG A 240 0.06 -7.41 -17.56
CA ARG A 240 1.26 -8.08 -17.06
C ARG A 240 1.32 -9.56 -17.44
N MET A 241 0.26 -10.06 -18.06
CA MET A 241 0.16 -11.44 -18.48
C MET A 241 0.68 -11.57 -19.90
N SER A 242 1.83 -12.24 -20.09
CA SER A 242 2.34 -12.63 -21.41
C SER A 242 1.65 -13.88 -21.95
N ASP A 243 1.06 -14.70 -21.05
CA ASP A 243 0.45 -15.99 -21.35
C ASP A 243 -0.99 -16.09 -20.82
N SER A 244 -1.75 -17.06 -21.33
CA SER A 244 -3.09 -17.37 -20.84
C SER A 244 -3.04 -18.20 -19.55
N PHE A 245 -3.08 -17.53 -18.39
CA PHE A 245 -3.12 -18.19 -17.07
C PHE A 245 -4.49 -18.78 -16.71
N PHE A 246 -5.51 -18.44 -17.45
CA PHE A 246 -6.88 -18.96 -17.33
C PHE A 246 -7.59 -18.89 -18.69
N PRO A 247 -8.63 -19.73 -18.92
CA PRO A 247 -9.24 -19.87 -20.25
C PRO A 247 -9.88 -18.59 -20.82
N SER A 248 -10.51 -17.79 -19.97
CA SER A 248 -11.12 -16.50 -20.36
C SER A 248 -11.49 -15.65 -19.16
N VAL A 249 -11.63 -14.33 -19.35
CA VAL A 249 -12.17 -13.40 -18.32
C VAL A 249 -13.56 -13.83 -17.86
N ARG A 250 -14.37 -14.43 -18.74
CA ARG A 250 -15.71 -14.96 -18.39
C ARG A 250 -15.61 -16.12 -17.40
N GLU A 251 -14.67 -17.05 -17.58
CA GLU A 251 -14.43 -18.16 -16.66
C GLU A 251 -13.87 -17.65 -15.33
N TYR A 252 -12.95 -16.69 -15.36
CA TYR A 252 -12.45 -16.04 -14.15
C TYR A 252 -13.60 -15.42 -13.34
N LYS A 253 -14.45 -14.58 -13.99
CA LYS A 253 -15.61 -13.97 -13.36
C LYS A 253 -16.55 -15.02 -12.73
N LYS A 254 -16.84 -16.11 -13.45
CA LYS A 254 -17.72 -17.17 -12.99
C LYS A 254 -17.22 -17.85 -11.72
N HIS A 255 -15.92 -18.09 -11.62
CA HIS A 255 -15.32 -18.84 -10.52
C HIS A 255 -14.81 -17.96 -9.39
N PHE A 256 -14.28 -16.76 -9.69
CA PHE A 256 -13.57 -15.89 -8.73
C PHE A 256 -14.12 -14.47 -8.66
N GLY A 257 -15.13 -14.12 -9.46
CA GLY A 257 -15.82 -12.84 -9.37
C GLY A 257 -16.72 -12.77 -8.14
N LEU A 258 -16.60 -11.69 -7.37
CA LEU A 258 -17.44 -11.44 -6.20
C LEU A 258 -18.76 -10.75 -6.65
N THR A 259 -19.89 -11.37 -6.33
CA THR A 259 -21.24 -10.93 -6.68
C THR A 259 -22.12 -10.83 -5.44
N MET A 260 -23.20 -10.06 -5.50
CA MET A 260 -24.19 -10.01 -4.41
C MET A 260 -24.77 -11.39 -4.11
N GLU A 261 -25.09 -12.19 -5.14
CA GLU A 261 -25.58 -13.56 -4.97
C GLU A 261 -24.65 -14.44 -4.07
N ARG A 262 -23.32 -14.26 -4.18
CA ARG A 262 -22.36 -14.97 -3.33
C ARG A 262 -22.37 -14.42 -1.90
N LEU A 263 -22.46 -13.11 -1.73
CA LEU A 263 -22.53 -12.47 -0.43
C LEU A 263 -23.80 -12.84 0.33
N ASP A 264 -24.93 -12.89 -0.35
CA ASP A 264 -26.23 -13.24 0.25
C ASP A 264 -26.29 -14.69 0.80
N LYS A 265 -25.41 -15.55 0.29
CA LYS A 265 -25.25 -16.94 0.80
C LYS A 265 -24.45 -17.03 2.09
N ILE A 266 -23.77 -15.95 2.47
CA ILE A 266 -22.88 -15.92 3.65
C ILE A 266 -23.68 -15.42 4.86
N ASN A 267 -23.77 -16.23 5.92
CA ASN A 267 -24.52 -15.89 7.13
C ASN A 267 -23.75 -14.96 8.10
N LYS A 268 -22.82 -14.14 7.60
CA LYS A 268 -22.06 -13.16 8.39
C LYS A 268 -21.70 -11.96 7.57
N LYS A 269 -21.49 -10.81 8.24
CA LYS A 269 -20.92 -9.62 7.58
C LYS A 269 -19.44 -9.87 7.32
N ILE A 270 -18.99 -9.62 6.08
CA ILE A 270 -17.58 -9.58 5.69
C ILE A 270 -17.26 -8.20 5.13
N VAL A 271 -16.03 -7.72 5.38
CA VAL A 271 -15.54 -6.46 4.85
C VAL A 271 -14.95 -6.69 3.46
N ILE A 272 -15.36 -5.88 2.48
CA ILE A 272 -14.90 -5.98 1.10
C ILE A 272 -13.92 -4.85 0.82
N MET A 273 -12.76 -5.21 0.29
CA MET A 273 -11.66 -4.31 -0.05
C MET A 273 -11.19 -4.52 -1.49
N HIS A 274 -10.57 -3.50 -2.05
CA HIS A 274 -9.94 -3.57 -3.36
C HIS A 274 -8.87 -2.47 -3.51
N PRO A 275 -7.60 -2.79 -3.81
CA PRO A 275 -6.54 -1.78 -3.92
C PRO A 275 -6.68 -0.87 -5.15
N GLY A 276 -7.62 -1.20 -6.05
CA GLY A 276 -7.95 -0.49 -7.29
C GLY A 276 -6.80 -0.46 -8.33
N PRO A 277 -7.11 -0.03 -9.58
CA PRO A 277 -8.46 0.27 -10.10
C PRO A 277 -9.31 -0.98 -10.22
N ILE A 278 -10.61 -0.83 -10.07
CA ILE A 278 -11.56 -1.95 -10.19
C ILE A 278 -11.88 -2.21 -11.67
N ASN A 279 -11.81 -3.48 -12.09
CA ASN A 279 -12.44 -3.91 -13.33
C ASN A 279 -13.86 -4.38 -12.99
N ARG A 280 -14.81 -3.43 -12.95
CA ARG A 280 -16.22 -3.71 -12.60
C ARG A 280 -16.81 -4.80 -13.48
N GLY A 281 -17.41 -5.79 -12.84
CA GLY A 281 -17.99 -6.95 -13.52
C GLY A 281 -16.99 -8.05 -13.87
N VAL A 282 -15.73 -7.95 -13.44
CA VAL A 282 -14.70 -9.00 -13.55
C VAL A 282 -14.41 -9.58 -12.17
N GLU A 283 -13.55 -8.95 -11.38
CA GLU A 283 -13.22 -9.41 -10.03
C GLU A 283 -14.28 -9.05 -8.97
N ILE A 284 -15.06 -8.00 -9.22
CA ILE A 284 -16.12 -7.54 -8.33
C ILE A 284 -17.24 -6.88 -9.16
N THR A 285 -18.50 -7.14 -8.82
CA THR A 285 -19.63 -6.45 -9.47
C THR A 285 -19.81 -5.03 -8.94
N SER A 286 -20.51 -4.17 -9.68
CA SER A 286 -20.76 -2.79 -9.26
C SER A 286 -21.57 -2.73 -7.97
N GLU A 287 -22.57 -3.58 -7.84
CA GLU A 287 -23.44 -3.66 -6.66
C GLU A 287 -22.65 -3.99 -5.40
N VAL A 288 -21.67 -4.89 -5.49
CA VAL A 288 -20.80 -5.25 -4.36
C VAL A 288 -19.82 -4.12 -4.06
N ALA A 289 -19.19 -3.54 -5.08
CA ALA A 289 -18.23 -2.45 -4.91
C ALA A 289 -18.85 -1.21 -4.26
N ASP A 290 -20.15 -0.98 -4.50
CA ASP A 290 -20.90 0.17 -4.01
C ASP A 290 -21.80 -0.21 -2.79
N SER A 291 -21.66 -1.41 -2.23
CA SER A 291 -22.42 -1.90 -1.08
C SER A 291 -21.88 -1.38 0.25
N ASN A 292 -22.70 -1.48 1.31
CA ASN A 292 -22.32 -1.13 2.68
C ASN A 292 -21.25 -2.05 3.31
N ASN A 293 -20.90 -3.14 2.64
CA ASN A 293 -19.81 -4.02 3.06
C ASN A 293 -18.45 -3.59 2.47
N SER A 294 -18.47 -2.68 1.49
CA SER A 294 -17.29 -2.20 0.77
C SER A 294 -16.70 -0.98 1.47
N ILE A 295 -15.40 -1.03 1.72
CA ILE A 295 -14.61 0.08 2.29
C ILE A 295 -13.57 0.61 1.28
N ILE A 296 -13.85 0.47 -0.01
CA ILE A 296 -12.90 0.81 -1.08
C ILE A 296 -12.57 2.31 -1.11
N LEU A 297 -13.56 3.17 -0.85
CA LEU A 297 -13.34 4.62 -0.81
C LEU A 297 -12.63 5.05 0.48
N GLU A 298 -12.92 4.40 1.60
CA GLU A 298 -12.22 4.58 2.87
C GLU A 298 -10.74 4.20 2.76
N GLN A 299 -10.40 3.15 1.98
CA GLN A 299 -9.00 2.83 1.67
C GLN A 299 -8.29 4.00 0.97
N VAL A 300 -8.97 4.71 0.07
CA VAL A 300 -8.39 5.87 -0.64
C VAL A 300 -8.10 7.00 0.34
N GLU A 301 -9.03 7.33 1.23
CA GLU A 301 -8.86 8.35 2.26
C GLU A 301 -7.74 7.97 3.25
N ASN A 302 -7.80 6.76 3.79
CA ASN A 302 -6.80 6.22 4.69
C ASN A 302 -5.40 6.21 4.05
N GLY A 303 -5.33 6.01 2.73
CA GLY A 303 -4.09 6.07 1.98
C GLY A 303 -3.38 7.42 2.05
N VAL A 304 -4.11 8.53 2.16
CA VAL A 304 -3.50 9.85 2.36
C VAL A 304 -2.93 9.97 3.77
N ALA A 305 -3.69 9.57 4.81
CA ALA A 305 -3.24 9.62 6.20
C ALA A 305 -1.99 8.76 6.45
N ILE A 306 -1.97 7.53 5.91
CA ILE A 306 -0.82 6.63 6.00
C ILE A 306 0.42 7.22 5.30
N ARG A 307 0.26 7.81 4.11
CA ARG A 307 1.40 8.44 3.42
C ARG A 307 1.91 9.67 4.16
N MET A 308 1.02 10.47 4.76
CA MET A 308 1.43 11.56 5.64
C MET A 308 2.24 11.02 6.84
N ALA A 309 1.77 9.95 7.49
CA ALA A 309 2.47 9.33 8.62
C ALA A 309 3.86 8.81 8.24
N VAL A 310 3.95 8.05 7.16
CA VAL A 310 5.23 7.49 6.67
C VAL A 310 6.23 8.60 6.34
N ILE A 311 5.81 9.60 5.55
CA ILE A 311 6.68 10.71 5.14
C ILE A 311 7.15 11.49 6.38
N TYR A 312 6.23 11.81 7.29
CA TYR A 312 6.55 12.55 8.52
C TYR A 312 7.53 11.79 9.41
N LEU A 313 7.29 10.49 9.67
CA LEU A 313 8.14 9.68 10.55
C LEU A 313 9.55 9.47 9.98
N LEU A 314 9.66 9.24 8.67
CA LEU A 314 10.95 9.12 8.00
C LEU A 314 11.71 10.45 7.98
N ALA A 315 11.01 11.56 7.72
CA ALA A 315 11.61 12.89 7.79
C ALA A 315 12.09 13.20 9.22
N LYS A 316 11.23 12.98 10.23
CA LYS A 316 11.59 13.15 11.65
C LYS A 316 12.88 12.38 11.98
N LYS A 317 12.96 11.10 11.64
CA LYS A 317 14.12 10.27 11.93
C LYS A 317 15.39 10.78 11.26
N ASN A 318 15.32 11.14 9.99
CA ASN A 318 16.50 11.45 9.17
C ASN A 318 16.94 12.91 9.27
N PHE A 319 16.03 13.81 9.66
CA PHE A 319 16.27 15.26 9.74
C PHE A 319 16.12 15.81 11.17
N ASP A 320 16.08 14.98 12.19
CA ASP A 320 15.98 15.33 13.62
C ASP A 320 17.13 16.25 14.11
N ARG A 321 18.08 16.56 13.22
CA ARG A 321 19.17 17.50 13.46
C ARG A 321 18.78 18.97 13.26
N TRP A 322 17.51 19.26 12.90
CA TRP A 322 17.05 20.59 12.47
C TRP A 322 15.81 21.09 13.23
N ILE A 323 15.29 20.37 14.23
CA ILE A 323 14.17 20.79 15.08
C ILE A 323 14.64 21.07 16.49
#